data_1b43020f130b9476ae2547d284869466
#
_entry.id   1b43020f130b9476ae2547d284869466
#
_cell.length_a   1.000
_cell.length_b   1.000
_cell.length_c   1.000
_cell.angle_alpha   90.00
_cell.angle_beta   90.00
_cell.angle_gamma   90.00
#
_symmetry.space_group_name_H-M   'P 1'
#
loop_
_entity.id
_entity.type
_entity.pdbx_description
1 polymer ?
#
loop_
_entity_poly.entity_id
_entity_poly.type
_entity_poly.pdbx_seq_one_letter_code
_entity_poly.pdbx_strand_id
1 'polypeptide(L)'
;MTRSGVTRASLVVALLITGQACQAEDDWLGGDKRAHFLGGLVVGGVFSAATGSHDPGVLMGCGVGVFGELIQVARGGVFSGHVSAKDFAAECAGGVVGAYVGVWAAPNDRVASAKAKAANDSWTSGDKRAHFAGGLIVSGVVANYTDSATVGLLSGCGVAAGGELIDAALQGWHSKHASAKDFVFGCLGGVAGAFASVQVAPNRIVWSKQF
;
A
#
# COMPACT_ATOMS: atom_id res chain seq x y z
N MET A 1 -21.80 29.50 -8.51
CA MET A 1 -20.81 28.48 -8.94
C MET A 1 -19.42 29.04 -8.66
N THR A 2 -18.83 28.70 -7.53
CA THR A 2 -17.61 29.35 -7.02
C THR A 2 -16.39 28.50 -7.33
N ARG A 3 -15.50 29.04 -8.17
CA ARG A 3 -14.21 28.45 -8.63
C ARG A 3 -13.10 28.41 -7.55
N SER A 4 -13.39 28.42 -6.26
CA SER A 4 -12.36 28.57 -5.22
C SER A 4 -11.86 27.26 -4.59
N GLY A 5 -12.31 26.09 -5.05
CA GLY A 5 -11.91 24.81 -4.45
C GLY A 5 -10.57 24.23 -4.94
N VAL A 6 -10.11 24.60 -6.14
CA VAL A 6 -8.95 23.95 -6.78
C VAL A 6 -7.61 24.51 -6.31
N THR A 7 -7.56 25.77 -5.87
CA THR A 7 -6.31 26.45 -5.50
C THR A 7 -5.72 26.02 -4.15
N ARG A 8 -6.51 25.47 -3.23
CA ARG A 8 -6.01 25.06 -1.91
C ARG A 8 -5.33 23.69 -1.90
N ALA A 9 -5.74 22.78 -2.78
CA ALA A 9 -5.14 21.44 -2.89
C ALA A 9 -3.74 21.51 -3.53
N SER A 10 -3.51 22.42 -4.49
CA SER A 10 -2.23 22.52 -5.19
C SER A 10 -1.08 23.03 -4.32
N LEU A 11 -1.37 23.83 -3.30
CA LEU A 11 -0.33 24.40 -2.42
C LEU A 11 0.21 23.38 -1.41
N VAL A 12 -0.63 22.43 -0.98
CA VAL A 12 -0.23 21.39 -0.01
C VAL A 12 0.68 20.34 -0.66
N VAL A 13 0.47 20.02 -1.93
CA VAL A 13 1.30 19.07 -2.67
C VAL A 13 2.72 19.61 -2.91
N ALA A 14 2.88 20.89 -3.16
CA ALA A 14 4.19 21.50 -3.42
C ALA A 14 5.11 21.57 -2.18
N LEU A 15 4.55 21.64 -0.97
CA LEU A 15 5.32 21.74 0.28
C LEU A 15 5.89 20.38 0.77
N LEU A 16 5.39 19.26 0.24
CA LEU A 16 5.78 17.91 0.69
C LEU A 16 6.95 17.31 -0.11
N ILE A 17 7.36 17.95 -1.22
CA ILE A 17 8.39 17.39 -2.12
C ILE A 17 9.82 17.77 -1.68
N THR A 18 10.00 18.68 -0.74
CA THR A 18 11.32 19.21 -0.33
C THR A 18 11.92 18.57 0.92
N GLY A 19 11.40 17.43 1.37
CA GLY A 19 11.95 16.68 2.51
C GLY A 19 13.29 16.05 2.16
N GLN A 20 14.39 16.62 2.63
CA GLN A 20 15.75 16.07 2.48
C GLN A 20 15.84 14.70 3.15
N ALA A 21 16.35 13.73 2.38
CA ALA A 21 16.74 12.43 2.88
C ALA A 21 17.91 12.58 3.88
N CYS A 22 17.63 12.73 5.16
CA CYS A 22 18.59 12.43 6.21
C CYS A 22 18.65 10.89 6.33
N GLN A 23 19.85 10.32 6.20
CA GLN A 23 20.16 8.96 6.61
C GLN A 23 19.99 8.89 8.13
N ALA A 24 18.77 8.62 8.58
CA ALA A 24 18.49 8.30 9.96
C ALA A 24 18.50 6.77 10.10
N GLU A 25 19.01 6.27 11.23
CA GLU A 25 18.78 4.89 11.64
C GLU A 25 17.29 4.55 11.41
N ASP A 26 16.99 3.31 11.00
CA ASP A 26 15.63 2.84 10.69
C ASP A 26 14.73 2.82 11.94
N ASP A 27 14.50 3.99 12.50
CA ASP A 27 13.69 4.25 13.68
C ASP A 27 12.23 4.52 13.25
N TRP A 28 11.27 3.94 13.98
CA TRP A 28 9.83 4.13 13.73
C TRP A 28 9.37 5.59 13.81
N LEU A 29 10.07 6.45 14.55
CA LEU A 29 9.76 7.86 14.71
C LEU A 29 10.67 8.79 13.87
N GLY A 30 11.50 8.21 13.00
CA GLY A 30 12.39 8.92 12.10
C GLY A 30 11.66 9.88 11.16
N GLY A 31 12.39 10.88 10.68
CA GLY A 31 11.84 11.89 9.76
C GLY A 31 11.35 11.29 8.44
N ASP A 32 11.99 10.21 7.97
CA ASP A 32 11.63 9.44 6.79
C ASP A 32 10.24 8.79 6.95
N LYS A 33 9.97 8.13 8.09
CA LYS A 33 8.67 7.51 8.37
C LYS A 33 7.53 8.53 8.40
N ARG A 34 7.82 9.74 8.92
CA ARG A 34 6.86 10.85 8.88
C ARG A 34 6.58 11.31 7.45
N ALA A 35 7.61 11.36 6.60
CA ALA A 35 7.44 11.70 5.19
C ALA A 35 6.60 10.65 4.46
N HIS A 36 6.87 9.35 4.66
CA HIS A 36 6.09 8.25 4.12
C HIS A 36 4.64 8.29 4.62
N PHE A 37 4.41 8.48 5.92
CA PHE A 37 3.07 8.62 6.48
C PHE A 37 2.31 9.79 5.84
N LEU A 38 2.93 10.96 5.73
CA LEU A 38 2.31 12.13 5.10
C LEU A 38 2.05 11.92 3.61
N GLY A 39 2.94 11.26 2.90
CA GLY A 39 2.77 10.86 1.51
C GLY A 39 1.51 10.01 1.33
N GLY A 40 1.42 8.92 2.10
CA GLY A 40 0.24 8.06 2.10
C GLY A 40 -1.05 8.79 2.46
N LEU A 41 -1.00 9.66 3.49
CA LEU A 41 -2.15 10.45 3.94
C LEU A 41 -2.68 11.36 2.83
N VAL A 42 -1.81 12.06 2.14
CA VAL A 42 -2.20 12.97 1.04
C VAL A 42 -2.77 12.17 -0.13
N VAL A 43 -2.08 11.14 -0.58
CA VAL A 43 -2.53 10.31 -1.70
C VAL A 43 -3.84 9.63 -1.36
N GLY A 44 -3.92 8.96 -0.21
CA GLY A 44 -5.14 8.29 0.25
C GLY A 44 -6.32 9.25 0.39
N GLY A 45 -6.08 10.44 0.95
CA GLY A 45 -7.10 11.49 1.12
C GLY A 45 -7.65 12.01 -0.19
N VAL A 46 -6.77 12.33 -1.15
CA VAL A 46 -7.17 12.86 -2.46
C VAL A 46 -8.03 11.86 -3.23
N PHE A 47 -7.59 10.59 -3.30
CA PHE A 47 -8.34 9.57 -4.03
C PHE A 47 -9.67 9.24 -3.37
N SER A 48 -9.73 9.18 -2.04
CA SER A 48 -10.98 8.95 -1.32
C SER A 48 -11.96 10.12 -1.45
N ALA A 49 -11.49 11.37 -1.37
CA ALA A 49 -12.33 12.55 -1.60
C ALA A 49 -12.88 12.60 -3.03
N ALA A 50 -12.07 12.23 -4.00
CA ALA A 50 -12.47 12.21 -5.41
C ALA A 50 -13.53 11.16 -5.72
N THR A 51 -13.49 10.00 -5.04
CA THR A 51 -14.36 8.85 -5.31
C THR A 51 -15.51 8.67 -4.33
N GLY A 52 -15.43 9.28 -3.13
CA GLY A 52 -16.37 9.07 -2.04
C GLY A 52 -16.24 7.68 -1.38
N SER A 53 -15.15 6.95 -1.65
CA SER A 53 -14.89 5.59 -1.13
C SER A 53 -13.52 5.52 -0.46
N HIS A 54 -13.40 4.67 0.57
CA HIS A 54 -12.13 4.42 1.23
C HIS A 54 -11.20 3.56 0.36
N ASP A 55 -11.75 2.62 -0.42
CA ASP A 55 -10.98 1.63 -1.16
C ASP A 55 -9.91 2.23 -2.08
N PRO A 56 -10.25 3.18 -2.99
CA PRO A 56 -9.24 3.81 -3.84
C PRO A 56 -8.16 4.55 -3.04
N GLY A 57 -8.53 5.17 -1.92
CA GLY A 57 -7.58 5.87 -1.06
C GLY A 57 -6.60 4.94 -0.38
N VAL A 58 -7.08 3.83 0.18
CA VAL A 58 -6.22 2.81 0.79
C VAL A 58 -5.31 2.18 -0.27
N LEU A 59 -5.86 1.76 -1.40
CA LEU A 59 -5.09 1.15 -2.49
C LEU A 59 -3.99 2.07 -3.01
N MET A 60 -4.32 3.34 -3.26
CA MET A 60 -3.34 4.30 -3.77
C MET A 60 -2.32 4.71 -2.71
N GLY A 61 -2.75 4.95 -1.46
CA GLY A 61 -1.86 5.31 -0.37
C GLY A 61 -0.86 4.21 -0.04
N CYS A 62 -1.31 2.96 0.11
CA CYS A 62 -0.41 1.82 0.32
C CYS A 62 0.37 1.44 -0.95
N GLY A 63 -0.27 1.52 -2.12
CA GLY A 63 0.34 1.14 -3.39
C GLY A 63 1.55 1.98 -3.74
N VAL A 64 1.50 3.29 -3.52
CA VAL A 64 2.65 4.18 -3.75
C VAL A 64 3.84 3.76 -2.89
N GLY A 65 3.63 3.39 -1.62
CA GLY A 65 4.67 2.86 -0.75
C GLY A 65 5.31 1.59 -1.29
N VAL A 66 4.50 0.60 -1.67
CA VAL A 66 5.02 -0.64 -2.27
C VAL A 66 5.82 -0.37 -3.52
N PHE A 67 5.29 0.43 -4.45
CA PHE A 67 5.99 0.73 -5.69
C PHE A 67 7.26 1.56 -5.47
N GLY A 68 7.26 2.47 -4.51
CA GLY A 68 8.44 3.23 -4.09
C GLY A 68 9.57 2.30 -3.66
N GLU A 69 9.29 1.38 -2.75
CA GLU A 69 10.23 0.39 -2.26
C GLU A 69 10.72 -0.56 -3.38
N LEU A 70 9.83 -1.04 -4.25
CA LEU A 70 10.21 -1.89 -5.38
C LEU A 70 11.10 -1.15 -6.40
N ILE A 71 10.87 0.15 -6.64
CA ILE A 71 11.75 0.97 -7.48
C ILE A 71 13.15 1.09 -6.83
N GLN A 72 13.23 1.23 -5.52
CA GLN A 72 14.52 1.26 -4.81
C GLN A 72 15.26 -0.08 -4.98
N VAL A 73 14.57 -1.22 -4.86
CA VAL A 73 15.14 -2.54 -5.17
C VAL A 73 15.69 -2.60 -6.60
N ALA A 74 14.91 -2.13 -7.57
CA ALA A 74 15.31 -2.17 -8.98
C ALA A 74 16.54 -1.29 -9.30
N ARG A 75 16.70 -0.16 -8.60
CA ARG A 75 17.81 0.78 -8.80
C ARG A 75 19.08 0.42 -8.05
N GLY A 76 18.96 -0.04 -6.81
CA GLY A 76 20.07 -0.29 -5.90
C GLY A 76 20.43 -1.76 -5.72
N GLY A 77 19.63 -2.67 -6.26
CA GLY A 77 19.70 -4.10 -5.97
C GLY A 77 19.06 -4.44 -4.61
N VAL A 78 18.73 -5.71 -4.46
CA VAL A 78 18.05 -6.25 -3.26
C VAL A 78 18.85 -6.04 -1.96
N PHE A 79 20.15 -5.83 -2.09
CA PHE A 79 21.08 -5.69 -0.96
C PHE A 79 21.47 -4.24 -0.66
N SER A 80 20.81 -3.25 -1.27
CA SER A 80 21.17 -1.83 -1.09
C SER A 80 20.89 -1.26 0.31
N GLY A 81 20.21 -2.01 1.19
CA GLY A 81 19.87 -1.57 2.54
C GLY A 81 18.79 -0.48 2.62
N HIS A 82 18.24 -0.08 1.47
CA HIS A 82 17.28 1.03 1.39
C HIS A 82 15.82 0.57 1.39
N VAL A 83 15.55 -0.72 1.35
CA VAL A 83 14.20 -1.28 1.34
C VAL A 83 13.71 -1.48 2.77
N SER A 84 12.64 -0.80 3.15
CA SER A 84 12.13 -0.82 4.51
C SER A 84 10.65 -1.20 4.58
N ALA A 85 10.37 -2.31 5.27
CA ALA A 85 8.99 -2.67 5.61
C ALA A 85 8.32 -1.63 6.53
N LYS A 86 9.11 -0.87 7.30
CA LYS A 86 8.61 0.20 8.17
C LYS A 86 8.17 1.41 7.35
N ASP A 87 8.89 1.77 6.27
CA ASP A 87 8.50 2.85 5.36
C ASP A 87 7.16 2.52 4.69
N PHE A 88 7.05 1.30 4.15
CA PHE A 88 5.79 0.80 3.63
C PHE A 88 4.66 0.83 4.67
N ALA A 89 4.92 0.36 5.89
CA ALA A 89 3.92 0.37 6.95
C ALA A 89 3.48 1.79 7.34
N ALA A 90 4.43 2.72 7.43
CA ALA A 90 4.14 4.13 7.71
C ALA A 90 3.29 4.76 6.60
N GLU A 91 3.62 4.51 5.34
CA GLU A 91 2.87 5.03 4.19
C GLU A 91 1.47 4.42 4.10
N CYS A 92 1.34 3.11 4.33
CA CYS A 92 0.05 2.45 4.40
C CYS A 92 -0.82 3.00 5.54
N ALA A 93 -0.25 3.20 6.72
CA ALA A 93 -0.97 3.83 7.84
C ALA A 93 -1.46 5.23 7.46
N GLY A 94 -0.60 6.03 6.83
CA GLY A 94 -0.98 7.33 6.27
C GLY A 94 -2.11 7.20 5.25
N GLY A 95 -2.01 6.25 4.32
CA GLY A 95 -3.02 5.98 3.29
C GLY A 95 -4.39 5.64 3.87
N VAL A 96 -4.43 4.80 4.90
CA VAL A 96 -5.67 4.46 5.62
C VAL A 96 -6.26 5.70 6.29
N VAL A 97 -5.47 6.45 7.08
CA VAL A 97 -5.96 7.68 7.73
C VAL A 97 -6.43 8.70 6.70
N GLY A 98 -5.66 8.89 5.63
CA GLY A 98 -6.02 9.77 4.53
C GLY A 98 -7.33 9.37 3.85
N ALA A 99 -7.55 8.06 3.65
CA ALA A 99 -8.78 7.56 3.07
C ALA A 99 -10.02 7.93 3.91
N TYR A 100 -9.94 7.79 5.23
CA TYR A 100 -11.04 8.19 6.12
C TYR A 100 -11.29 9.70 6.09
N VAL A 101 -10.23 10.51 6.16
CA VAL A 101 -10.34 11.98 6.06
C VAL A 101 -10.89 12.39 4.69
N GLY A 102 -10.46 11.75 3.62
CA GLY A 102 -10.94 12.01 2.26
C GLY A 102 -12.42 11.73 2.08
N VAL A 103 -12.92 10.60 2.56
CA VAL A 103 -14.36 10.27 2.51
C VAL A 103 -15.16 11.26 3.36
N TRP A 104 -14.68 11.65 4.54
CA TRP A 104 -15.33 12.66 5.38
C TRP A 104 -15.44 14.01 4.65
N ALA A 105 -14.45 14.38 3.85
CA ALA A 105 -14.43 15.61 3.07
C ALA A 105 -15.16 15.50 1.71
N ALA A 106 -15.55 14.30 1.30
CA ALA A 106 -16.20 14.05 0.01
C ALA A 106 -17.65 14.55 -0.01
N PRO A 107 -18.17 14.97 -1.16
CA PRO A 107 -19.59 15.28 -1.33
C PRO A 107 -20.50 14.08 -0.99
N ASN A 108 -21.63 14.35 -0.32
CA ASN A 108 -22.54 13.30 0.17
C ASN A 108 -23.10 12.39 -0.93
N ASP A 109 -23.35 12.90 -2.12
CA ASP A 109 -23.82 12.14 -3.28
C ASP A 109 -22.79 11.09 -3.73
N ARG A 110 -21.50 11.43 -3.70
CA ARG A 110 -20.42 10.47 -4.00
C ARG A 110 -20.35 9.38 -2.95
N VAL A 111 -20.41 9.74 -1.67
CA VAL A 111 -20.38 8.78 -0.56
C VAL A 111 -21.58 7.82 -0.62
N ALA A 112 -22.76 8.32 -0.91
CA ALA A 112 -23.95 7.49 -1.04
C ALA A 112 -23.82 6.49 -2.21
N SER A 113 -23.31 6.95 -3.36
CA SER A 113 -23.08 6.11 -4.52
C SER A 113 -22.04 5.01 -4.23
N ALA A 114 -20.94 5.34 -3.55
CA ALA A 114 -19.90 4.40 -3.18
C ALA A 114 -20.41 3.33 -2.19
N LYS A 115 -21.20 3.74 -1.18
CA LYS A 115 -21.79 2.80 -0.20
C LYS A 115 -22.72 1.79 -0.85
N ALA A 116 -23.53 2.18 -1.82
CA ALA A 116 -24.44 1.28 -2.53
C ALA A 116 -23.68 0.17 -3.27
N LYS A 117 -22.48 0.44 -3.74
CA LYS A 117 -21.63 -0.54 -4.45
C LYS A 117 -20.85 -1.45 -3.51
N ALA A 118 -20.35 -0.92 -2.39
CA ALA A 118 -19.58 -1.69 -1.40
C ALA A 118 -20.41 -2.74 -0.65
N ALA A 119 -21.74 -2.63 -0.65
CA ALA A 119 -22.63 -3.53 0.09
C ALA A 119 -22.52 -5.02 -0.30
N ASN A 120 -22.01 -5.32 -1.49
CA ASN A 120 -21.88 -6.67 -2.02
C ASN A 120 -20.48 -7.30 -1.87
N ASP A 121 -19.49 -6.56 -1.34
CA ASP A 121 -18.13 -7.10 -1.14
C ASP A 121 -17.97 -7.69 0.27
N SER A 122 -18.11 -9.00 0.37
CA SER A 122 -17.99 -9.74 1.65
C SER A 122 -16.54 -10.05 1.99
N TRP A 123 -16.18 -9.91 3.29
CA TRP A 123 -14.88 -10.31 3.82
C TRP A 123 -14.59 -11.82 3.73
N THR A 124 -15.61 -12.64 3.57
CA THR A 124 -15.53 -14.10 3.62
C THR A 124 -15.69 -14.78 2.25
N SER A 125 -15.76 -14.00 1.18
CA SER A 125 -15.93 -14.51 -0.18
C SER A 125 -14.72 -15.33 -0.67
N GLY A 126 -14.94 -16.17 -1.67
CA GLY A 126 -13.91 -17.07 -2.21
C GLY A 126 -12.74 -16.33 -2.86
N ASP A 127 -12.98 -15.14 -3.43
CA ASP A 127 -11.97 -14.26 -4.00
C ASP A 127 -10.92 -13.83 -2.97
N LYS A 128 -11.31 -13.50 -1.72
CA LYS A 128 -10.39 -13.17 -0.65
C LYS A 128 -9.38 -14.29 -0.37
N ARG A 129 -9.84 -15.56 -0.45
CA ARG A 129 -8.95 -16.72 -0.31
C ARG A 129 -7.96 -16.82 -1.46
N ALA A 130 -8.40 -16.49 -2.68
CA ALA A 130 -7.52 -16.49 -3.85
C ALA A 130 -6.46 -15.38 -3.74
N HIS A 131 -6.83 -14.16 -3.31
CA HIS A 131 -5.89 -13.07 -3.06
C HIS A 131 -4.88 -13.43 -1.96
N PHE A 132 -5.34 -14.02 -0.85
CA PHE A 132 -4.45 -14.52 0.21
C PHE A 132 -3.47 -15.57 -0.31
N ALA A 133 -3.95 -16.57 -1.05
CA ALA A 133 -3.10 -17.62 -1.61
C ALA A 133 -2.09 -17.06 -2.63
N GLY A 134 -2.52 -16.12 -3.48
CA GLY A 134 -1.66 -15.43 -4.43
C GLY A 134 -0.52 -14.67 -3.74
N GLY A 135 -0.85 -13.86 -2.73
CA GLY A 135 0.12 -13.14 -1.92
C GLY A 135 1.12 -14.07 -1.22
N LEU A 136 0.61 -15.17 -0.62
CA LEU A 136 1.44 -16.18 0.05
C LEU A 136 2.45 -16.82 -0.89
N ILE A 137 2.00 -17.26 -2.08
CA ILE A 137 2.86 -17.92 -3.07
C ILE A 137 3.93 -16.95 -3.58
N VAL A 138 3.52 -15.76 -4.04
CA VAL A 138 4.45 -14.76 -4.60
C VAL A 138 5.48 -14.36 -3.56
N SER A 139 5.03 -14.02 -2.36
CA SER A 139 5.92 -13.59 -1.28
C SER A 139 6.88 -14.70 -0.87
N GLY A 140 6.41 -15.93 -0.70
CA GLY A 140 7.23 -17.07 -0.32
C GLY A 140 8.30 -17.39 -1.36
N VAL A 141 7.94 -17.40 -2.64
CA VAL A 141 8.89 -17.64 -3.74
C VAL A 141 9.94 -16.53 -3.80
N VAL A 142 9.51 -15.26 -3.76
CA VAL A 142 10.44 -14.12 -3.85
C VAL A 142 11.34 -14.04 -2.62
N ALA A 143 10.79 -14.24 -1.41
CA ALA A 143 11.60 -14.24 -0.18
C ALA A 143 12.67 -15.35 -0.21
N ASN A 144 12.31 -16.54 -0.69
CA ASN A 144 13.27 -17.65 -0.83
C ASN A 144 14.32 -17.39 -1.93
N TYR A 145 13.92 -16.78 -3.04
CA TYR A 145 14.84 -16.46 -4.14
C TYR A 145 15.83 -15.33 -3.78
N THR A 146 15.36 -14.32 -3.03
CA THR A 146 16.15 -13.14 -2.69
C THR A 146 16.84 -13.23 -1.32
N ASP A 147 16.60 -14.30 -0.55
CA ASP A 147 16.99 -14.44 0.86
C ASP A 147 16.52 -13.24 1.73
N SER A 148 15.41 -12.58 1.34
CA SER A 148 14.88 -11.39 1.99
C SER A 148 13.38 -11.48 2.23
N ALA A 149 12.98 -11.60 3.50
CA ALA A 149 11.57 -11.59 3.90
C ALA A 149 10.89 -10.25 3.55
N THR A 150 11.62 -9.13 3.68
CA THR A 150 11.10 -7.79 3.32
C THR A 150 10.77 -7.71 1.84
N VAL A 151 11.67 -8.14 0.96
CA VAL A 151 11.42 -8.13 -0.49
C VAL A 151 10.29 -9.08 -0.86
N GLY A 152 10.22 -10.25 -0.23
CA GLY A 152 9.10 -11.17 -0.38
C GLY A 152 7.77 -10.52 0.01
N LEU A 153 7.68 -9.93 1.19
CA LEU A 153 6.49 -9.23 1.69
C LEU A 153 6.05 -8.14 0.70
N LEU A 154 6.96 -7.25 0.33
CA LEU A 154 6.66 -6.15 -0.59
C LEU A 154 6.22 -6.65 -1.96
N SER A 155 6.80 -7.75 -2.45
CA SER A 155 6.37 -8.36 -3.71
C SER A 155 4.95 -8.93 -3.62
N GLY A 156 4.58 -9.60 -2.53
CA GLY A 156 3.23 -10.11 -2.32
C GLY A 156 2.19 -8.98 -2.23
N CYS A 157 2.48 -7.93 -1.45
CA CYS A 157 1.64 -6.74 -1.38
C CYS A 157 1.61 -5.97 -2.71
N GLY A 158 2.74 -5.90 -3.42
CA GLY A 158 2.84 -5.22 -4.71
C GLY A 158 1.99 -5.87 -5.80
N VAL A 159 1.99 -7.19 -5.87
CA VAL A 159 1.13 -7.94 -6.81
C VAL A 159 -0.34 -7.74 -6.44
N ALA A 160 -0.69 -7.77 -5.15
CA ALA A 160 -2.05 -7.49 -4.70
C ALA A 160 -2.49 -6.06 -5.09
N ALA A 161 -1.67 -5.04 -4.80
CA ALA A 161 -1.96 -3.65 -5.17
C ALA A 161 -2.04 -3.48 -6.69
N GLY A 162 -1.11 -4.06 -7.43
CA GLY A 162 -1.07 -4.00 -8.90
C GLY A 162 -2.30 -4.62 -9.54
N GLY A 163 -2.75 -5.77 -9.04
CA GLY A 163 -3.98 -6.41 -9.50
C GLY A 163 -5.20 -5.51 -9.32
N GLU A 164 -5.38 -4.93 -8.13
CA GLU A 164 -6.49 -4.02 -7.84
C GLU A 164 -6.44 -2.74 -8.67
N LEU A 165 -5.23 -2.19 -8.91
CA LEU A 165 -5.05 -1.02 -9.76
C LEU A 165 -5.37 -1.31 -11.23
N ILE A 166 -5.01 -2.49 -11.72
CA ILE A 166 -5.34 -2.93 -13.08
C ILE A 166 -6.86 -3.10 -13.21
N ASP A 167 -7.51 -3.74 -12.24
CA ASP A 167 -8.97 -3.89 -12.23
C ASP A 167 -9.68 -2.53 -12.17
N ALA A 168 -9.18 -1.61 -11.36
CA ALA A 168 -9.69 -0.24 -11.30
C ALA A 168 -9.53 0.50 -12.64
N ALA A 169 -8.39 0.33 -13.30
CA ALA A 169 -8.12 0.98 -14.59
C ALA A 169 -8.98 0.42 -15.72
N LEU A 170 -9.21 -0.89 -15.74
CA LEU A 170 -9.97 -1.57 -16.79
C LEU A 170 -11.48 -1.46 -16.60
N GLN A 171 -11.95 -1.51 -15.36
CA GLN A 171 -13.38 -1.63 -15.02
C GLN A 171 -13.92 -0.43 -14.24
N GLY A 172 -13.07 0.51 -13.88
CA GLY A 172 -13.37 1.69 -13.07
C GLY A 172 -13.32 1.43 -11.57
N TRP A 173 -12.99 2.48 -10.81
CA TRP A 173 -12.83 2.46 -9.34
C TRP A 173 -14.08 2.01 -8.56
N HIS A 174 -15.20 1.96 -9.22
CA HIS A 174 -16.47 1.54 -8.62
C HIS A 174 -16.89 0.15 -9.09
N SER A 175 -15.99 -0.59 -9.74
CA SER A 175 -16.25 -2.00 -10.04
C SER A 175 -16.22 -2.80 -8.73
N LYS A 176 -16.93 -3.93 -8.71
CA LYS A 176 -16.84 -4.87 -7.59
C LYS A 176 -15.48 -5.59 -7.52
N HIS A 177 -14.62 -5.34 -8.49
CA HIS A 177 -13.33 -6.02 -8.66
C HIS A 177 -12.16 -5.24 -8.04
N ALA A 178 -12.25 -3.90 -7.92
CA ALA A 178 -11.22 -3.11 -7.25
C ALA A 178 -11.59 -2.93 -5.77
N SER A 179 -10.97 -3.69 -4.90
CA SER A 179 -11.31 -3.79 -3.48
C SER A 179 -10.09 -3.66 -2.57
N ALA A 180 -10.17 -2.73 -1.61
CA ALA A 180 -9.17 -2.66 -0.54
C ALA A 180 -9.12 -3.94 0.31
N LYS A 181 -10.23 -4.69 0.40
CA LYS A 181 -10.25 -5.97 1.12
C LYS A 181 -9.43 -7.02 0.40
N ASP A 182 -9.49 -7.10 -0.94
CA ASP A 182 -8.66 -8.01 -1.73
C ASP A 182 -7.19 -7.69 -1.58
N PHE A 183 -6.83 -6.41 -1.64
CA PHE A 183 -5.48 -5.94 -1.34
C PHE A 183 -5.02 -6.38 0.06
N VAL A 184 -5.85 -6.16 1.10
CA VAL A 184 -5.51 -6.55 2.48
C VAL A 184 -5.29 -8.06 2.58
N PHE A 185 -6.16 -8.89 1.98
CA PHE A 185 -5.97 -10.34 1.98
C PHE A 185 -4.72 -10.76 1.22
N GLY A 186 -4.41 -10.14 0.10
CA GLY A 186 -3.17 -10.37 -0.64
C GLY A 186 -1.94 -10.02 0.17
N CYS A 187 -1.94 -8.88 0.87
CA CYS A 187 -0.86 -8.49 1.77
C CYS A 187 -0.72 -9.43 2.98
N LEU A 188 -1.83 -9.86 3.60
CA LEU A 188 -1.79 -10.85 4.70
C LEU A 188 -1.21 -12.19 4.23
N GLY A 189 -1.56 -12.63 3.02
CA GLY A 189 -0.92 -13.75 2.36
C GLY A 189 0.58 -13.50 2.16
N GLY A 190 0.94 -12.28 1.74
CA GLY A 190 2.32 -11.84 1.58
C GLY A 190 3.14 -11.96 2.87
N VAL A 191 2.59 -11.48 3.98
CA VAL A 191 3.18 -11.63 5.32
C VAL A 191 3.40 -13.11 5.63
N ALA A 192 2.37 -13.94 5.50
CA ALA A 192 2.43 -15.36 5.80
C ALA A 192 3.47 -16.09 4.93
N GLY A 193 3.55 -15.78 3.63
CA GLY A 193 4.51 -16.35 2.69
C GLY A 193 5.96 -15.98 3.00
N ALA A 194 6.21 -14.70 3.32
CA ALA A 194 7.55 -14.23 3.70
C ALA A 194 8.06 -14.94 4.96
N PHE A 195 7.22 -15.07 5.99
CA PHE A 195 7.60 -15.79 7.21
C PHE A 195 7.74 -17.29 7.02
N ALA A 196 6.86 -17.93 6.23
CA ALA A 196 6.94 -19.36 5.97
C ALA A 196 8.22 -19.75 5.23
N SER A 197 8.72 -18.93 4.30
CA SER A 197 9.95 -19.18 3.56
C SER A 197 11.20 -19.19 4.45
N VAL A 198 11.23 -18.35 5.49
CA VAL A 198 12.31 -18.32 6.48
C VAL A 198 12.40 -19.62 7.30
N GLN A 199 11.26 -20.31 7.50
CA GLN A 199 11.18 -21.55 8.28
C GLN A 199 11.57 -22.80 7.47
N VAL A 200 11.38 -22.78 6.15
CA VAL A 200 11.57 -23.97 5.28
C VAL A 200 13.02 -24.14 4.81
N ALA A 201 13.89 -23.17 5.01
CA ALA A 201 15.32 -23.28 4.69
C ALA A 201 16.18 -23.46 5.97
N PRO A 202 16.12 -24.61 6.65
CA PRO A 202 16.75 -24.80 7.96
C PRO A 202 18.28 -24.71 7.95
N ASN A 203 18.92 -24.79 6.78
CA ASN A 203 20.38 -24.70 6.63
C ASN A 203 20.87 -23.28 6.26
N ARG A 204 19.98 -22.29 6.17
CA ARG A 204 20.30 -20.91 5.83
C ARG A 204 19.75 -19.89 6.82
N ILE A 205 19.53 -20.29 8.09
CA ILE A 205 19.24 -19.31 9.16
C ILE A 205 20.54 -18.56 9.44
N VAL A 206 20.99 -17.78 8.51
CA VAL A 206 21.80 -16.61 8.82
C VAL A 206 20.80 -15.58 9.32
N TRP A 207 20.64 -15.51 10.62
CA TRP A 207 20.07 -14.33 11.26
C TRP A 207 20.99 -13.16 10.91
N SER A 208 20.87 -12.64 9.69
CA SER A 208 21.41 -11.31 9.43
C SER A 208 20.59 -10.39 10.34
N LYS A 209 21.27 -9.81 11.32
CA LYS A 209 20.73 -8.73 12.16
C LYS A 209 20.46 -7.51 11.28
N GLN A 210 19.45 -7.57 10.43
CA GLN A 210 18.96 -6.48 9.61
C GLN A 210 17.45 -6.37 9.83
N PHE A 211 17.11 -6.09 11.10
CA PHE A 211 15.80 -5.52 11.45
C PHE A 211 16.05 -4.14 12.06
#